data_54ac77d1d820464d68915d9bf70d8a3a
#
_entry.id   54ac77d1d820464d68915d9bf70d8a3a
#
_cell.length_a   1.000
_cell.length_b   1.000
_cell.length_c   1.000
_cell.angle_alpha   90.00
_cell.angle_beta   90.00
_cell.angle_gamma   90.00
#
_symmetry.space_group_name_H-M   'P 1'
#
loop_
_entity.id
_entity.type
_entity.pdbx_description
1 polymer ?
#
loop_
_entity_poly.entity_id
_entity_poly.type
_entity_poly.pdbx_seq_one_letter_code
_entity_poly.pdbx_strand_id
1 'polypeptide(L)'
;MTRLFEDGIIKVLIGTKALLGECWDAPSINSLILASFVGSFVSSNQMRGRAIRRDTNKPKKTSNIWHLACVDPTDKHGGKELELLKRRFEAFVGITNTKVSFIADGYERIGIPDEIHADDIDNLNTTTIERSGKRSDTTMQWQNSIGNGSKLTRQLQLEDFKETEFKAE
;
A
#
# COMPACT_ATOMS: atom_id res chain seq x y z
N MET A 1 18.57 -18.47 -1.64
CA MET A 1 18.24 -17.09 -2.05
C MET A 1 17.73 -16.28 -0.87
N THR A 2 16.69 -16.72 -0.14
CA THR A 2 16.14 -16.01 1.04
C THR A 2 17.22 -15.68 2.08
N ARG A 3 18.04 -16.66 2.48
CA ARG A 3 19.11 -16.47 3.46
C ARG A 3 20.13 -15.40 3.02
N LEU A 4 20.53 -15.40 1.76
CA LEU A 4 21.45 -14.38 1.22
C LEU A 4 20.84 -12.96 1.25
N PHE A 5 19.53 -12.87 1.08
CA PHE A 5 18.81 -11.62 1.19
C PHE A 5 18.69 -11.16 2.65
N GLU A 6 18.38 -12.07 3.57
CA GLU A 6 18.31 -11.77 5.00
C GLU A 6 19.66 -11.37 5.60
N ASP A 7 20.74 -12.02 5.16
CA ASP A 7 22.12 -11.70 5.53
C ASP A 7 22.63 -10.39 4.88
N GLY A 8 21.81 -9.74 4.01
CA GLY A 8 22.14 -8.48 3.36
C GLY A 8 23.18 -8.59 2.23
N ILE A 9 23.52 -9.79 1.81
CA ILE A 9 24.41 -10.04 0.67
C ILE A 9 23.71 -9.65 -0.63
N ILE A 10 22.44 -10.05 -0.78
CA ILE A 10 21.55 -9.58 -1.85
C ILE A 10 20.71 -8.44 -1.29
N LYS A 11 20.82 -7.26 -1.89
CA LYS A 11 20.07 -6.06 -1.46
C LYS A 11 18.79 -5.83 -2.25
N VAL A 12 18.75 -6.30 -3.49
CA VAL A 12 17.60 -6.14 -4.40
C VAL A 12 17.28 -7.51 -5.00
N LEU A 13 16.01 -7.88 -4.92
CA LEU A 13 15.49 -9.09 -5.54
C LEU A 13 14.37 -8.70 -6.50
N ILE A 14 14.48 -9.13 -7.75
CA ILE A 14 13.49 -8.93 -8.79
C ILE A 14 12.93 -10.30 -9.16
N GLY A 15 11.61 -10.39 -9.20
CA GLY A 15 10.94 -11.65 -9.52
C GLY A 15 9.50 -11.46 -9.96
N THR A 16 8.92 -12.53 -10.46
CA THR A 16 7.51 -12.57 -10.82
C THR A 16 6.63 -12.66 -9.57
N LYS A 17 5.36 -12.34 -9.72
CA LYS A 17 4.34 -12.51 -8.69
C LYS A 17 4.31 -13.94 -8.13
N ALA A 18 4.41 -14.96 -8.99
CA ALA A 18 4.40 -16.36 -8.57
C ALA A 18 5.62 -16.68 -7.68
N LEU A 19 6.80 -16.20 -8.07
CA LEU A 19 8.03 -16.45 -7.31
C LEU A 19 8.04 -15.77 -5.95
N LEU A 20 7.59 -14.50 -5.88
CA LEU A 20 7.64 -13.68 -4.67
C LEU A 20 6.31 -13.71 -3.90
N GLY A 21 5.24 -14.20 -4.53
CA GLY A 21 3.87 -14.16 -3.99
C GLY A 21 3.49 -15.38 -3.14
N GLU A 22 3.97 -16.58 -3.40
CA GLU A 22 3.39 -17.76 -2.78
C GLU A 22 4.23 -18.42 -1.68
N CYS A 23 5.49 -18.58 -1.80
CA CYS A 23 6.29 -19.33 -0.83
C CYS A 23 7.47 -18.58 -0.24
N TRP A 24 7.66 -17.33 -0.61
CA TRP A 24 8.81 -16.59 -0.16
C TRP A 24 8.52 -15.78 1.09
N ASP A 25 9.27 -16.05 2.15
CA ASP A 25 9.21 -15.33 3.41
C ASP A 25 10.56 -14.70 3.74
N ALA A 26 10.58 -13.39 3.85
CA ALA A 26 11.75 -12.62 4.24
C ALA A 26 11.33 -11.41 5.10
N PRO A 27 11.29 -11.56 6.43
CA PRO A 27 10.90 -10.49 7.35
C PRO A 27 11.77 -9.24 7.24
N SER A 28 12.96 -9.35 6.69
CA SER A 28 13.90 -8.23 6.49
C SER A 28 13.52 -7.25 5.38
N ILE A 29 12.51 -7.58 4.55
CA ILE A 29 12.04 -6.68 3.49
C ILE A 29 11.61 -5.34 4.09
N ASN A 30 12.20 -4.25 3.61
CA ASN A 30 11.88 -2.89 4.03
C ASN A 30 11.37 -2.02 2.89
N SER A 31 11.39 -2.53 1.66
CA SER A 31 10.81 -1.87 0.49
C SER A 31 10.27 -2.91 -0.47
N LEU A 32 9.03 -2.74 -0.90
CA LEU A 32 8.38 -3.56 -1.90
C LEU A 32 7.92 -2.66 -3.04
N ILE A 33 8.31 -2.98 -4.27
CA ILE A 33 7.88 -2.27 -5.47
C ILE A 33 6.99 -3.19 -6.29
N LEU A 34 5.73 -2.81 -6.42
CA LEU A 34 4.76 -3.47 -7.29
C LEU A 34 4.78 -2.78 -8.66
N ALA A 35 5.71 -3.24 -9.53
CA ALA A 35 5.99 -2.63 -10.82
C ALA A 35 4.96 -2.97 -11.89
N SER A 36 4.12 -3.97 -11.68
CA SER A 36 3.03 -4.32 -12.56
C SER A 36 1.69 -4.28 -11.85
N PHE A 37 0.63 -4.05 -12.62
CA PHE A 37 -0.71 -4.11 -12.09
C PHE A 37 -1.02 -5.52 -11.56
N VAL A 38 -1.36 -5.61 -10.29
CA VAL A 38 -1.82 -6.84 -9.66
C VAL A 38 -3.35 -6.80 -9.63
N GLY A 39 -4.01 -7.50 -10.56
CA GLY A 39 -5.46 -7.44 -10.73
C GLY A 39 -6.26 -7.93 -9.51
N SER A 40 -5.71 -8.88 -8.75
CA SER A 40 -6.37 -9.43 -7.57
C SER A 40 -6.02 -8.64 -6.30
N PHE A 41 -7.07 -8.21 -5.59
CA PHE A 41 -6.95 -7.58 -4.27
C PHE A 41 -6.24 -8.51 -3.25
N VAL A 42 -6.63 -9.78 -3.23
CA VAL A 42 -6.03 -10.80 -2.36
C VAL A 42 -4.52 -10.92 -2.59
N SER A 43 -4.11 -11.06 -3.85
CA SER A 43 -2.67 -11.18 -4.17
C SER A 43 -1.88 -9.92 -3.83
N SER A 44 -2.46 -8.76 -4.04
CA SER A 44 -1.84 -7.47 -3.65
C SER A 44 -1.64 -7.41 -2.14
N ASN A 45 -2.65 -7.80 -1.35
CA ASN A 45 -2.56 -7.83 0.10
C ASN A 45 -1.58 -8.87 0.62
N GLN A 46 -1.50 -10.04 -0.01
CA GLN A 46 -0.49 -11.06 0.35
C GLN A 46 0.93 -10.52 0.17
N MET A 47 1.23 -9.88 -0.96
CA MET A 47 2.55 -9.28 -1.20
C MET A 47 2.86 -8.14 -0.22
N ARG A 48 1.88 -7.25 0.01
CA ARG A 48 2.02 -6.18 1.01
C ARG A 48 2.26 -6.74 2.41
N GLY A 49 1.51 -7.79 2.79
CA GLY A 49 1.65 -8.47 4.08
C GLY A 49 3.07 -8.97 4.34
N ARG A 50 3.81 -9.35 3.30
CA ARG A 50 5.22 -9.75 3.45
C ARG A 50 6.13 -8.58 3.79
N ALA A 51 5.94 -7.43 3.14
CA ALA A 51 6.73 -6.24 3.43
C ALA A 51 6.47 -5.69 4.84
N ILE A 52 5.22 -5.74 5.32
CA ILE A 52 4.85 -5.24 6.66
C ILE A 52 5.08 -6.26 7.78
N ARG A 53 5.53 -7.47 7.45
CA ARG A 53 5.79 -8.52 8.45
C ARG A 53 6.81 -8.03 9.47
N ARG A 54 6.55 -8.33 10.75
CA ARG A 54 7.44 -7.96 11.84
C ARG A 54 8.77 -8.73 11.71
N ASP A 55 9.87 -8.01 11.84
CA ASP A 55 11.21 -8.56 11.96
C ASP A 55 11.59 -8.55 13.45
N THR A 56 11.80 -9.73 14.04
CA THR A 56 12.17 -9.88 15.47
C THR A 56 13.53 -9.26 15.75
N ASN A 57 14.43 -9.24 14.78
CA ASN A 57 15.75 -8.65 14.91
C ASN A 57 15.73 -7.11 14.74
N LYS A 58 14.65 -6.56 14.16
CA LYS A 58 14.47 -5.12 13.91
C LYS A 58 13.07 -4.68 14.35
N PRO A 59 12.80 -4.56 15.66
CA PRO A 59 11.45 -4.29 16.18
C PRO A 59 10.86 -2.94 15.72
N LYS A 60 11.71 -1.98 15.35
CA LYS A 60 11.31 -0.67 14.82
C LYS A 60 11.30 -0.63 13.28
N LYS A 61 11.32 -1.79 12.63
CA LYS A 61 11.26 -1.84 11.17
C LYS A 61 10.00 -1.17 10.64
N THR A 62 10.16 -0.30 9.66
CA THR A 62 9.10 0.24 8.80
C THR A 62 9.36 -0.18 7.36
N SER A 63 8.31 -0.25 6.55
CA SER A 63 8.45 -0.66 5.16
C SER A 63 7.70 0.28 4.23
N ASN A 64 8.31 0.57 3.09
CA ASN A 64 7.66 1.29 2.00
C ASN A 64 7.06 0.29 1.02
N ILE A 65 5.82 0.52 0.62
CA ILE A 65 5.14 -0.25 -0.40
C ILE A 65 4.80 0.70 -1.54
N TRP A 66 5.49 0.52 -2.66
CA TRP A 66 5.35 1.34 -3.85
C TRP A 66 4.40 0.67 -4.82
N HIS A 67 3.35 1.37 -5.18
CA HIS A 67 2.47 0.99 -6.28
C HIS A 67 2.81 1.90 -7.46
N LEU A 68 3.30 1.31 -8.54
CA LEU A 68 3.53 2.04 -9.78
C LEU A 68 2.25 2.00 -10.61
N ALA A 69 1.89 3.12 -11.19
CA ALA A 69 0.79 3.26 -12.13
C ALA A 69 1.24 4.15 -13.29
N CYS A 70 0.92 3.75 -14.49
CA CYS A 70 1.08 4.61 -15.67
C CYS A 70 -0.04 5.64 -15.67
N VAL A 71 0.33 6.91 -15.71
CA VAL A 71 -0.63 8.03 -15.75
C VAL A 71 -0.75 8.51 -17.19
N ASP A 72 -1.98 8.60 -17.70
CA ASP A 72 -2.29 9.22 -18.97
C ASP A 72 -2.60 10.71 -18.73
N PRO A 73 -1.71 11.62 -19.15
CA PRO A 73 -1.90 13.05 -18.92
C PRO A 73 -3.00 13.67 -19.80
N THR A 74 -3.52 12.92 -20.77
CA THR A 74 -4.62 13.36 -21.62
C THR A 74 -5.99 13.02 -21.05
N ASP A 75 -6.01 12.11 -20.07
CA ASP A 75 -7.21 11.74 -19.33
C ASP A 75 -7.29 12.55 -18.04
N LYS A 76 -8.42 13.22 -17.82
CA LYS A 76 -8.69 14.05 -16.64
C LYS A 76 -8.48 13.31 -15.32
N HIS A 77 -8.78 12.01 -15.27
CA HIS A 77 -8.62 11.15 -14.08
C HIS A 77 -7.31 10.36 -14.07
N GLY A 78 -6.43 10.60 -15.06
CA GLY A 78 -5.10 9.99 -15.14
C GLY A 78 -5.05 8.60 -15.76
N GLY A 79 -6.15 8.16 -16.39
CA GLY A 79 -6.23 6.90 -17.12
C GLY A 79 -6.53 5.66 -16.28
N LYS A 80 -6.76 4.57 -16.98
CA LYS A 80 -7.30 3.32 -16.42
C LYS A 80 -6.46 2.71 -15.30
N GLU A 81 -5.13 2.75 -15.39
CA GLU A 81 -4.27 2.17 -14.34
C GLU A 81 -4.38 2.95 -13.03
N LEU A 82 -4.43 4.27 -13.12
CA LEU A 82 -4.59 5.12 -11.95
C LEU A 82 -5.98 4.97 -11.33
N GLU A 83 -7.04 4.89 -12.13
CA GLU A 83 -8.38 4.61 -11.64
C GLU A 83 -8.47 3.29 -10.88
N LEU A 84 -7.85 2.24 -11.43
CA LEU A 84 -7.79 0.93 -10.77
C LEU A 84 -6.99 0.98 -9.47
N LEU A 85 -5.92 1.79 -9.42
CA LEU A 85 -5.15 2.01 -8.20
C LEU A 85 -5.98 2.78 -7.16
N LYS A 86 -6.66 3.85 -7.54
CA LYS A 86 -7.56 4.63 -6.68
C LYS A 86 -8.63 3.73 -6.07
N ARG A 87 -9.33 2.93 -6.88
CA ARG A 87 -10.33 1.95 -6.42
C ARG A 87 -9.76 0.95 -5.41
N ARG A 88 -8.51 0.52 -5.60
CA ARG A 88 -7.83 -0.37 -4.65
C ARG A 88 -7.54 0.31 -3.32
N PHE A 89 -7.13 1.57 -3.36
CA PHE A 89 -6.88 2.34 -2.14
C PHE A 89 -8.13 2.62 -1.31
N GLU A 90 -9.32 2.58 -1.90
CA GLU A 90 -10.59 2.67 -1.17
C GLU A 90 -10.74 1.59 -0.09
N ALA A 91 -10.14 0.42 -0.33
CA ALA A 91 -10.16 -0.68 0.64
C ALA A 91 -8.99 -0.64 1.64
N PHE A 92 -8.07 0.33 1.54
CA PHE A 92 -6.92 0.41 2.42
C PHE A 92 -7.07 1.53 3.44
N VAL A 93 -7.16 1.12 4.70
CA VAL A 93 -7.17 2.03 5.84
C VAL A 93 -5.75 2.41 6.25
N GLY A 94 -5.55 3.64 6.63
CA GLY A 94 -4.25 4.13 7.10
C GLY A 94 -4.29 5.59 7.53
N ILE A 95 -3.13 6.10 7.93
CA ILE A 95 -2.96 7.50 8.35
C ILE A 95 -3.09 8.46 7.16
N THR A 96 -3.73 9.60 7.41
CA THR A 96 -3.85 10.68 6.43
C THR A 96 -2.56 11.48 6.30
N ASN A 97 -2.36 12.06 5.12
CA ASN A 97 -1.27 13.01 4.85
C ASN A 97 -1.71 14.45 5.13
N THR A 98 -2.30 14.68 6.28
CA THR A 98 -2.78 16.00 6.69
C THR A 98 -1.97 16.51 7.87
N LYS A 99 -2.01 17.85 8.10
CA LYS A 99 -1.29 18.49 9.21
C LYS A 99 -1.68 17.89 10.56
N VAL A 100 -2.95 17.57 10.75
CA VAL A 100 -3.46 16.78 11.87
C VAL A 100 -3.83 15.42 11.31
N SER A 101 -3.01 14.40 11.54
CA SER A 101 -3.24 13.07 11.01
C SER A 101 -4.36 12.35 11.76
N PHE A 102 -5.17 11.61 11.05
CA PHE A 102 -6.21 10.71 11.56
C PHE A 102 -6.27 9.45 10.69
N ILE A 103 -7.07 8.47 11.07
CA ILE A 103 -7.20 7.23 10.30
C ILE A 103 -8.31 7.41 9.26
N ALA A 104 -8.02 7.11 8.00
CA ALA A 104 -8.98 7.14 6.90
C ALA A 104 -8.71 6.02 5.89
N ASP A 105 -9.66 5.79 5.01
CA ASP A 105 -9.54 4.99 3.79
C ASP A 105 -9.41 5.89 2.56
N GLY A 106 -9.29 5.28 1.37
CA GLY A 106 -9.23 6.00 0.11
C GLY A 106 -7.82 6.49 -0.27
N TYR A 107 -7.72 6.95 -1.51
CA TYR A 107 -6.47 7.46 -2.10
C TYR A 107 -6.20 8.91 -1.69
N GLU A 108 -7.23 9.67 -1.38
CA GLU A 108 -7.13 11.07 -0.92
C GLU A 108 -6.29 11.18 0.35
N ARG A 109 -6.36 10.17 1.25
CA ARG A 109 -5.60 10.14 2.49
C ARG A 109 -4.08 10.21 2.27
N ILE A 110 -3.58 9.79 1.12
CA ILE A 110 -2.16 9.85 0.76
C ILE A 110 -1.82 11.05 -0.11
N GLY A 111 -2.80 11.91 -0.40
CA GLY A 111 -2.61 13.16 -1.15
C GLY A 111 -2.67 12.99 -2.66
N ILE A 112 -3.25 11.91 -3.17
CA ILE A 112 -3.53 11.77 -4.61
C ILE A 112 -4.81 12.54 -4.90
N PRO A 113 -4.80 13.54 -5.80
CA PRO A 113 -5.98 14.29 -6.19
C PRO A 113 -6.91 13.45 -7.07
N ASP A 114 -8.16 13.86 -7.18
CA ASP A 114 -9.13 13.21 -8.07
C ASP A 114 -8.79 13.45 -9.53
N GLU A 115 -8.50 14.70 -9.88
CA GLU A 115 -8.03 15.10 -11.21
C GLU A 115 -6.52 15.30 -11.19
N ILE A 116 -5.81 14.81 -12.20
CA ILE A 116 -4.35 14.92 -12.33
C ILE A 116 -4.00 15.60 -13.63
N HIS A 117 -3.24 16.68 -13.54
CA HIS A 117 -2.65 17.35 -14.69
C HIS A 117 -1.21 16.90 -14.89
N ALA A 118 -0.73 16.98 -16.13
CA ALA A 118 0.63 16.56 -16.48
C ALA A 118 1.69 17.23 -15.59
N ASP A 119 1.51 18.51 -15.29
CA ASP A 119 2.43 19.30 -14.47
C ASP A 119 2.44 18.89 -12.99
N ASP A 120 1.43 18.18 -12.51
CA ASP A 120 1.33 17.72 -11.12
C ASP A 120 2.12 16.45 -10.85
N ILE A 121 2.38 15.64 -11.90
CA ILE A 121 2.94 14.29 -11.76
C ILE A 121 4.30 14.31 -11.07
N ASP A 122 5.20 15.19 -11.51
CA ASP A 122 6.55 15.27 -10.94
C ASP A 122 6.52 15.74 -9.49
N ASN A 123 5.63 16.66 -9.15
CA ASN A 123 5.47 17.14 -7.78
C ASN A 123 4.89 16.05 -6.88
N LEU A 124 3.89 15.29 -7.33
CA LEU A 124 3.30 14.16 -6.61
C LEU A 124 4.36 13.07 -6.35
N ASN A 125 5.16 12.75 -7.35
CA ASN A 125 6.25 11.77 -7.22
C ASN A 125 7.30 12.25 -6.22
N THR A 126 7.76 13.49 -6.33
CA THR A 126 8.76 14.08 -5.43
C THR A 126 8.28 14.07 -4.00
N THR A 127 7.06 14.57 -3.75
CA THR A 127 6.44 14.58 -2.42
C THR A 127 6.32 13.17 -1.82
N THR A 128 5.95 12.19 -2.64
CA THR A 128 5.83 10.80 -2.21
C THR A 128 7.18 10.20 -1.83
N ILE A 129 8.23 10.48 -2.62
CA ILE A 129 9.60 10.04 -2.34
C ILE A 129 10.12 10.66 -1.04
N GLU A 130 9.96 11.96 -0.85
CA GLU A 130 10.38 12.66 0.37
C GLU A 130 9.69 12.10 1.62
N ARG A 131 8.38 11.84 1.55
CA ARG A 131 7.63 11.22 2.65
C ARG A 131 8.15 9.84 2.99
N SER A 132 8.49 9.05 1.99
CA SER A 132 9.00 7.69 2.20
C SER A 132 10.31 7.66 2.99
N GLY A 133 11.08 8.73 2.97
CA GLY A 133 12.31 8.91 3.75
C GLY A 133 12.07 9.18 5.25
N LYS A 134 10.89 9.70 5.63
CA LYS A 134 10.55 10.09 7.01
C LYS A 134 10.01 8.91 7.84
N ARG A 135 10.73 7.80 7.84
CA ARG A 135 10.29 6.54 8.47
C ARG A 135 10.25 6.58 10.00
N SER A 136 11.09 7.39 10.63
CA SER A 136 11.18 7.51 12.10
C SER A 136 9.87 7.99 12.73
N ASP A 137 9.12 8.79 12.02
CA ASP A 137 7.94 9.46 12.54
C ASP A 137 6.66 8.61 12.45
N THR A 138 6.72 7.49 11.72
CA THR A 138 5.54 6.66 11.43
C THR A 138 4.85 6.13 12.69
N THR A 139 5.60 5.70 13.69
CA THR A 139 5.02 5.18 14.94
C THR A 139 4.29 6.28 15.71
N MET A 140 4.90 7.45 15.81
CA MET A 140 4.30 8.61 16.48
C MET A 140 3.06 9.11 15.72
N GLN A 141 3.12 9.14 14.40
CA GLN A 141 1.98 9.50 13.56
C GLN A 141 0.81 8.54 13.75
N TRP A 142 1.06 7.23 13.84
CA TRP A 142 0.02 6.24 14.14
C TRP A 142 -0.61 6.46 15.51
N GLN A 143 0.20 6.67 16.56
CA GLN A 143 -0.30 6.93 17.91
C GLN A 143 -1.17 8.19 17.96
N ASN A 144 -0.70 9.28 17.34
CA ASN A 144 -1.45 10.52 17.25
C ASN A 144 -2.75 10.35 16.46
N SER A 145 -2.70 9.63 15.35
CA SER A 145 -3.88 9.40 14.50
C SER A 145 -4.95 8.57 15.21
N ILE A 146 -4.56 7.58 16.01
CA ILE A 146 -5.49 6.81 16.85
C ILE A 146 -6.16 7.75 17.87
N GLY A 147 -5.41 8.65 18.49
CA GLY A 147 -5.94 9.63 19.44
C GLY A 147 -6.89 10.65 18.78
N ASN A 148 -6.66 11.01 17.53
CA ASN A 148 -7.49 11.96 16.77
C ASN A 148 -8.75 11.32 16.15
N GLY A 149 -8.87 10.01 16.19
CA GLY A 149 -10.03 9.26 15.69
C GLY A 149 -9.91 8.78 14.25
N SER A 150 -11.03 8.32 13.71
CA SER A 150 -11.10 7.76 12.36
C SER A 150 -12.22 8.40 11.56
N LYS A 151 -11.99 8.61 10.28
CA LYS A 151 -12.99 8.99 9.29
C LYS A 151 -12.93 7.99 8.14
N LEU A 152 -13.92 7.10 8.08
CA LEU A 152 -14.07 6.15 6.99
C LEU A 152 -15.10 6.72 6.01
N THR A 153 -14.70 6.85 4.74
CA THR A 153 -15.54 7.41 3.69
C THR A 153 -16.51 6.39 3.10
N ARG A 154 -16.22 5.11 3.27
CA ARG A 154 -17.08 4.01 2.81
C ARG A 154 -17.10 2.89 3.85
N GLN A 155 -18.31 2.50 4.24
CA GLN A 155 -18.56 1.23 4.91
C GLN A 155 -19.02 0.24 3.84
N LEU A 156 -18.31 -0.87 3.69
CA LEU A 156 -18.85 -2.04 3.01
C LEU A 156 -19.91 -2.63 3.95
N GLN A 157 -21.19 -2.43 3.64
CA GLN A 157 -22.23 -3.29 4.18
C GLN A 157 -22.03 -4.66 3.54
N LEU A 158 -21.52 -5.60 4.32
CA LEU A 158 -21.67 -7.00 3.96
C LEU A 158 -23.15 -7.31 4.11
N GLU A 159 -23.81 -7.69 3.02
CA GLU A 159 -25.14 -8.28 3.11
C GLU A 159 -25.07 -9.46 4.07
N ASP A 160 -26.06 -9.59 4.95
CA ASP A 160 -26.13 -10.69 5.90
C ASP A 160 -25.94 -12.01 5.17
N PHE A 161 -24.84 -12.69 5.45
CA PHE A 161 -24.55 -14.00 4.93
C PHE A 161 -25.66 -14.94 5.43
N LYS A 162 -26.59 -15.29 4.58
CA LYS A 162 -27.55 -16.36 4.89
C LYS A 162 -26.78 -17.67 4.91
N GLU A 163 -26.61 -18.24 6.09
CA GLU A 163 -25.94 -19.54 6.35
C GLU A 163 -26.48 -20.72 5.51
N THR A 164 -27.55 -20.50 4.75
CA THR A 164 -28.24 -21.54 3.97
C THR A 164 -27.60 -21.84 2.62
N GLU A 165 -26.57 -21.12 2.15
CA GLU A 165 -25.97 -21.33 0.84
C GLU A 165 -24.68 -22.17 0.83
N PHE A 166 -24.16 -22.58 1.98
CA PHE A 166 -23.07 -23.55 2.07
C PHE A 166 -23.57 -24.94 2.39
N LYS A 167 -24.32 -25.56 1.48
CA LYS A 167 -24.36 -27.03 1.42
C LYS A 167 -23.26 -27.45 0.46
N ALA A 168 -22.20 -28.03 1.03
CA ALA A 168 -21.20 -28.76 0.25
C ALA A 168 -21.88 -29.86 -0.55
N GLU A 169 -21.72 -29.82 -1.88
CA GLU A 169 -21.90 -30.98 -2.73
C GLU A 169 -20.72 -31.95 -2.60
#